data_06b94a69f8e970767fc9857faa1ae6c7
#
_entry.id   06b94a69f8e970767fc9857faa1ae6c7
#
_cell.length_a   1.000
_cell.length_b   1.000
_cell.length_c   1.000
_cell.angle_alpha   90.00
_cell.angle_beta   90.00
_cell.angle_gamma   90.00
#
_symmetry.space_group_name_H-M   'P 1'
#
loop_
_entity.id
_entity.type
_entity.pdbx_description
1 polymer ?
#
loop_
_entity_poly.entity_id
_entity_poly.type
_entity_poly.pdbx_seq_one_letter_code
_entity_poly.pdbx_strand_id
1 'polypeptide(L)'
;VQLTRLAETLKTLSADMPKDLPWVLQVDGHTDRRPIATARFPSNWELSTARALAIVKFLHSQGIPPERLAATGYGEFHPLDARSAEEAYARNRRIELKLTSR
;
A
#
# COMPACT_ATOMS: atom_id res chain seq x y z
N VAL A 1 4.48 5.55 14.60
CA VAL A 1 5.61 5.01 15.25
C VAL A 1 6.47 4.23 14.24
N GLN A 2 6.16 2.96 13.97
CA GLN A 2 6.91 2.23 12.94
C GLN A 2 6.74 2.84 11.56
N LEU A 3 5.54 3.32 11.26
CA LEU A 3 5.25 3.95 9.99
C LEU A 3 6.01 5.27 9.84
N THR A 4 6.19 6.00 10.93
CA THR A 4 6.97 7.23 10.93
C THR A 4 8.44 6.94 10.62
N ARG A 5 8.99 5.87 11.23
CA ARG A 5 10.38 5.45 10.94
C ARG A 5 10.54 5.03 9.50
N LEU A 6 9.57 4.29 8.98
CA LEU A 6 9.58 3.90 7.58
C LEU A 6 9.57 5.13 6.68
N ALA A 7 8.73 6.11 6.99
CA ALA A 7 8.66 7.33 6.21
C ALA A 7 9.99 8.09 6.21
N GLU A 8 10.66 8.17 7.37
CA GLU A 8 11.96 8.82 7.47
C GLU A 8 13.02 8.09 6.66
N THR A 9 13.04 6.75 6.73
CA THR A 9 13.96 5.94 5.94
C THR A 9 13.74 6.14 4.45
N LEU A 10 12.49 6.09 4.02
CA LEU A 10 12.15 6.29 2.61
C LEU A 10 12.50 7.70 2.15
N LYS A 11 12.30 8.70 2.98
CA LYS A 11 12.66 10.07 2.67
C LYS A 11 14.16 10.22 2.45
N THR A 12 14.96 9.61 3.31
CA THR A 12 16.42 9.63 3.19
C THR A 12 16.86 8.93 1.91
N LEU A 13 16.31 7.73 1.63
CA LEU A 13 16.62 7.00 0.40
C LEU A 13 16.20 7.78 -0.84
N SER A 14 15.04 8.41 -0.78
CA SER A 14 14.53 9.23 -1.87
C SER A 14 15.47 10.40 -2.20
N ALA A 15 16.04 11.03 -1.18
CA ALA A 15 16.97 12.14 -1.37
C ALA A 15 18.27 11.69 -2.03
N ASP A 16 18.68 10.44 -1.80
CA ASP A 16 19.93 9.89 -2.34
C ASP A 16 19.77 9.31 -3.74
N MET A 17 18.55 9.10 -4.22
CA MET A 17 18.32 8.55 -5.53
C MET A 17 18.50 9.61 -6.61
N PRO A 18 19.06 9.24 -7.78
CA PRO A 18 19.17 10.19 -8.90
C PRO A 18 17.80 10.75 -9.29
N LYS A 19 17.71 12.07 -9.45
CA LYS A 19 16.45 12.73 -9.72
C LYS A 19 15.88 12.41 -11.09
N ASP A 20 16.72 12.01 -12.04
CA ASP A 20 16.30 11.67 -13.39
C ASP A 20 15.83 10.22 -13.51
N LEU A 21 16.01 9.40 -12.48
CA LEU A 21 15.43 8.05 -12.47
C LEU A 21 13.92 8.13 -12.28
N PRO A 22 13.12 7.47 -13.14
CA PRO A 22 11.67 7.52 -13.01
C PRO A 22 11.14 6.51 -11.99
N TRP A 23 11.70 6.52 -10.79
CA TRP A 23 11.30 5.58 -9.74
C TRP A 23 9.98 6.01 -9.11
N VAL A 24 9.22 5.02 -8.67
CA VAL A 24 7.96 5.21 -7.96
C VAL A 24 7.89 4.19 -6.83
N LEU A 25 7.50 4.64 -5.65
CA LEU A 25 7.15 3.76 -4.55
C LEU A 25 5.66 3.46 -4.66
N GLN A 26 5.35 2.20 -4.95
CA GLN A 26 3.97 1.73 -5.10
C GLN A 26 3.53 1.08 -3.80
N VAL A 27 2.41 1.57 -3.27
CA VAL A 27 1.81 1.04 -2.05
C VAL A 27 0.65 0.15 -2.47
N ASP A 28 0.76 -1.15 -2.18
CA ASP A 28 -0.20 -2.16 -2.61
C ASP A 28 -1.06 -2.59 -1.43
N GLY A 29 -2.37 -2.33 -1.51
CA GLY A 29 -3.32 -2.76 -0.51
C GLY A 29 -3.94 -4.10 -0.87
N HIS A 30 -4.07 -4.99 0.11
CA HIS A 30 -4.66 -6.31 -0.05
C HIS A 30 -5.67 -6.56 1.07
N THR A 31 -6.71 -7.32 0.76
CA THR A 31 -7.71 -7.75 1.74
C THR A 31 -7.73 -9.27 1.82
N ASP A 32 -8.44 -9.80 2.82
CA ASP A 32 -8.78 -11.21 2.81
C ASP A 32 -9.97 -11.45 1.87
N ARG A 33 -10.36 -12.71 1.71
CA ARG A 33 -11.40 -13.12 0.75
C ARG A 33 -12.83 -12.91 1.26
N ARG A 34 -13.01 -12.56 2.51
CA ARG A 34 -14.36 -12.36 3.05
C ARG A 34 -14.99 -11.15 2.40
N PRO A 35 -16.23 -11.28 1.88
CA PRO A 35 -16.88 -10.16 1.21
C PRO A 35 -17.11 -8.99 2.13
N ILE A 36 -16.99 -7.79 1.57
CA ILE A 36 -17.42 -6.58 2.23
C ILE A 36 -18.35 -5.84 1.28
N ALA A 37 -19.44 -5.31 1.82
CA ALA A 37 -20.37 -4.52 1.04
C ALA A 37 -21.02 -3.51 1.97
N THR A 38 -20.42 -2.33 2.05
CA THR A 38 -20.94 -1.23 2.87
C THR A 38 -21.09 0.00 2.00
N ALA A 39 -21.79 1.01 2.51
CA ALA A 39 -21.93 2.27 1.78
C ALA A 39 -20.56 2.91 1.49
N ARG A 40 -19.61 2.75 2.40
CA ARG A 40 -18.27 3.32 2.25
C ARG A 40 -17.38 2.47 1.36
N PHE A 41 -17.51 1.13 1.48
CA PHE A 41 -16.68 0.20 0.72
C PHE A 41 -17.57 -0.84 0.05
N PRO A 42 -18.03 -0.56 -1.19
CA PRO A 42 -18.90 -1.51 -1.90
C PRO A 42 -18.25 -2.87 -2.18
N SER A 43 -16.92 -2.91 -2.26
CA SER A 43 -16.19 -4.17 -2.49
C SER A 43 -14.81 -4.10 -1.85
N ASN A 44 -14.08 -5.21 -1.87
CA ASN A 44 -12.70 -5.25 -1.39
C ASN A 44 -11.75 -4.44 -2.29
N TRP A 45 -12.14 -4.17 -3.53
CA TRP A 45 -11.39 -3.26 -4.39
C TRP A 45 -11.29 -1.87 -3.74
N GLU A 46 -12.42 -1.30 -3.35
CA GLU A 46 -12.45 0.03 -2.73
C GLU A 46 -11.74 0.03 -1.39
N LEU A 47 -11.93 -1.02 -0.58
CA LEU A 47 -11.29 -1.11 0.73
C LEU A 47 -9.77 -1.15 0.61
N SER A 48 -9.24 -2.00 -0.26
CA SER A 48 -7.79 -2.13 -0.43
C SER A 48 -7.18 -0.85 -0.99
N THR A 49 -7.86 -0.22 -1.93
CA THR A 49 -7.41 1.04 -2.52
C THR A 49 -7.41 2.16 -1.47
N ALA A 50 -8.45 2.23 -0.63
CA ALA A 50 -8.53 3.24 0.42
C ALA A 50 -7.40 3.10 1.44
N ARG A 51 -7.06 1.86 1.80
CA ARG A 51 -5.96 1.59 2.73
C ARG A 51 -4.61 2.00 2.13
N ALA A 52 -4.37 1.65 0.87
CA ALA A 52 -3.15 2.03 0.18
C ALA A 52 -3.05 3.55 0.07
N LEU A 53 -4.15 4.21 -0.26
CA LEU A 53 -4.19 5.67 -0.39
C LEU A 53 -3.89 6.36 0.94
N ALA A 54 -4.40 5.83 2.06
CA ALA A 54 -4.11 6.39 3.38
C ALA A 54 -2.61 6.38 3.67
N ILE A 55 -1.91 5.30 3.30
CA ILE A 55 -0.47 5.20 3.47
C ILE A 55 0.24 6.20 2.55
N VAL A 56 -0.18 6.30 1.29
CA VAL A 56 0.39 7.28 0.35
C VAL A 56 0.27 8.69 0.88
N LYS A 57 -0.91 9.06 1.39
CA LYS A 57 -1.12 10.39 1.95
C LYS A 57 -0.23 10.64 3.17
N PHE A 58 -0.08 9.64 4.01
CA PHE A 58 0.81 9.75 5.16
C PHE A 58 2.26 9.97 4.71
N LEU A 59 2.76 9.16 3.76
CA LEU A 59 4.14 9.29 3.28
C LEU A 59 4.37 10.65 2.63
N HIS A 60 3.39 11.16 1.89
CA HIS A 60 3.47 12.48 1.31
C HIS A 60 3.56 13.56 2.40
N SER A 61 2.77 13.42 3.46
CA SER A 61 2.79 14.36 4.58
C SER A 61 4.15 14.38 5.30
N GLN A 62 4.93 13.31 5.17
CA GLN A 62 6.25 13.19 5.78
C GLN A 62 7.36 13.69 4.85
N GLY A 63 7.01 14.19 3.68
CA GLY A 63 7.97 14.84 2.78
C GLY A 63 8.37 14.06 1.54
N ILE A 64 7.73 12.93 1.26
CA ILE A 64 8.00 12.19 0.02
C ILE A 64 7.24 12.85 -1.12
N PRO A 65 7.91 13.18 -2.25
CA PRO A 65 7.24 13.88 -3.34
C PRO A 65 6.08 13.08 -3.91
N PRO A 66 4.95 13.72 -4.23
CA PRO A 66 3.76 13.00 -4.69
C PRO A 66 3.97 12.27 -6.03
N GLU A 67 4.83 12.79 -6.89
CA GLU A 67 5.12 12.11 -8.16
C GLU A 67 5.88 10.79 -7.98
N ARG A 68 6.38 10.52 -6.78
CA ARG A 68 7.10 9.28 -6.44
C ARG A 68 6.22 8.27 -5.72
N LEU A 69 4.92 8.54 -5.62
CA LEU A 69 4.00 7.68 -4.86
C LEU A 69 2.86 7.21 -5.74
N ALA A 70 2.46 5.96 -5.55
CA ALA A 70 1.29 5.38 -6.19
C ALA A 70 0.55 4.50 -5.22
N ALA A 71 -0.77 4.50 -5.30
CA ALA A 71 -1.63 3.63 -4.49
C ALA A 71 -2.28 2.62 -5.42
N THR A 72 -2.21 1.33 -5.06
CA THR A 72 -2.79 0.25 -5.84
C THR A 72 -3.63 -0.63 -4.92
N GLY A 73 -4.85 -0.94 -5.33
CA GLY A 73 -5.72 -1.84 -4.59
C GLY A 73 -5.91 -3.13 -5.36
N TYR A 74 -5.47 -4.24 -4.79
CA TYR A 74 -5.61 -5.56 -5.43
C TYR A 74 -6.83 -6.32 -4.94
N GLY A 75 -7.54 -5.80 -3.93
CA GLY A 75 -8.68 -6.52 -3.36
C GLY A 75 -8.24 -7.81 -2.70
N GLU A 76 -9.03 -8.85 -2.90
CA GLU A 76 -8.81 -10.18 -2.31
C GLU A 76 -8.08 -11.14 -3.26
N PHE A 77 -7.67 -10.69 -4.43
CA PHE A 77 -7.34 -11.57 -5.55
C PHE A 77 -5.87 -11.97 -5.62
N HIS A 78 -5.04 -11.52 -4.70
CA HIS A 78 -3.62 -11.86 -4.61
C HIS A 78 -3.26 -12.37 -3.22
N PRO A 79 -3.87 -13.48 -2.77
CA PRO A 79 -3.62 -13.96 -1.40
C PRO A 79 -2.21 -14.53 -1.23
N LEU A 80 -1.63 -14.29 -0.07
CA LEU A 80 -0.42 -15.00 0.35
C LEU A 80 -0.75 -16.42 0.80
N ASP A 81 -1.95 -16.60 1.36
CA ASP A 81 -2.42 -17.86 1.90
C ASP A 81 -3.85 -18.07 1.43
N ALA A 82 -4.06 -19.09 0.60
CA ALA A 82 -5.35 -19.33 -0.03
C ALA A 82 -6.34 -20.09 0.85
N ARG A 83 -5.93 -20.48 2.06
CA ARG A 83 -6.82 -21.25 2.96
C ARG A 83 -7.97 -20.38 3.47
N SER A 84 -9.06 -21.06 3.84
CA SER A 84 -10.20 -20.40 4.48
C SER A 84 -10.07 -20.53 5.99
N ALA A 85 -9.14 -19.78 6.57
CA ALA A 85 -8.84 -19.83 8.00
C ALA A 85 -8.47 -18.44 8.49
N GLU A 86 -8.68 -18.17 9.77
CA GLU A 86 -8.43 -16.86 10.35
C GLU A 86 -6.96 -16.43 10.20
N GLU A 87 -6.03 -17.35 10.36
CA GLU A 87 -4.61 -17.05 10.18
C GLU A 87 -4.30 -16.64 8.74
N ALA A 88 -4.94 -17.31 7.77
CA ALA A 88 -4.77 -16.95 6.36
C ALA A 88 -5.36 -15.57 6.09
N TYR A 89 -6.53 -15.28 6.63
CA TYR A 89 -7.16 -13.97 6.45
C TYR A 89 -6.29 -12.85 7.03
N ALA A 90 -5.70 -13.09 8.20
CA ALA A 90 -4.82 -12.10 8.82
C ALA A 90 -3.59 -11.81 7.98
N ARG A 91 -2.99 -12.84 7.35
CA ARG A 91 -1.84 -12.64 6.46
C ARG A 91 -2.21 -11.90 5.19
N ASN A 92 -3.42 -12.14 4.70
CA ASN A 92 -3.88 -11.53 3.44
C ASN A 92 -4.24 -10.05 3.60
N ARG A 93 -4.64 -9.63 4.80
CA ARG A 93 -4.89 -8.22 5.11
C ARG A 93 -3.56 -7.51 5.32
N ARG A 94 -2.98 -6.98 4.25
CA ARG A 94 -1.64 -6.42 4.33
C ARG A 94 -1.44 -5.25 3.39
N ILE A 95 -0.40 -4.49 3.67
CA ILE A 95 0.14 -3.48 2.77
C ILE A 95 1.52 -3.96 2.34
N GLU A 96 1.79 -3.93 1.06
CA GLU A 96 3.12 -4.21 0.52
C GLU A 96 3.67 -2.94 -0.13
N LEU A 97 4.97 -2.74 -0.02
CA LEU A 97 5.64 -1.62 -0.65
C LEU A 97 6.53 -2.17 -1.76
N LYS A 98 6.44 -1.56 -2.93
CA LYS A 98 7.20 -1.99 -4.09
C LYS A 98 7.90 -0.78 -4.72
N LEU A 99 9.20 -0.84 -4.84
CA LEU A 99 9.93 0.16 -5.60
C LEU A 99 9.92 -0.25 -7.07
N THR A 100 9.38 0.61 -7.91
CA THR A 100 9.22 0.31 -9.33
C THR A 100 9.58 1.54 -10.14
N SER A 101 9.41 1.47 -11.45
CA SER A 101 9.63 2.61 -12.34
C SER A 101 8.38 2.87 -13.16
N ARG A 102 8.24 4.12 -13.56
CA ARG A 102 7.14 4.52 -14.43
C ARG A 102 7.34 4.02 -15.83
#